data_0f03666cde4677ee3a1278c54f8cc46b
#
_entry.id   0f03666cde4677ee3a1278c54f8cc46b
#
_cell.length_a   1.000
_cell.length_b   1.000
_cell.length_c   1.000
_cell.angle_alpha   90.00
_cell.angle_beta   90.00
_cell.angle_gamma   90.00
#
_symmetry.space_group_name_H-M   'P 1'
#
loop_
_entity.id
_entity.type
_entity.pdbx_description
1 polymer ?
#
loop_
_entity_poly.entity_id
_entity_poly.type
_entity_poly.pdbx_seq_one_letter_code
_entity_poly.pdbx_strand_id
1 'polypeptide(L)'
;AGLGVNKDDIRKLRDKSPEALKVACDDTRKAIDKAVNFLKSEIGVYDFSFVPYGLQFTFLCEMFRLLDNVNLNNIEHIKQWFWFTSVTRYYGTSNTGQITQDLSTVRAFSSGKIERLFESKRIDISQLLFDKFNLRNATSTTFALLLNKENPSKTIFGEELDFSHNKIKNAKFYSSIFESQYEYSKLNISRVINPYSNELSIFEKIDSINWSSHLLPDDSHENLFSSSGESSELLFSKRCEYVASKISVLTSCEVTFNPGTYG
;
A
#
# COMPACT_ATOMS: atom_id res chain seq x y z
N ALA A 1 -2.03 -22.37 -17.46
CA ALA A 1 -1.37 -22.78 -18.71
C ALA A 1 0.15 -22.98 -18.57
N GLY A 2 0.78 -22.52 -17.48
CA GLY A 2 2.22 -22.72 -17.20
C GLY A 2 3.17 -21.96 -18.15
N LEU A 3 2.64 -21.11 -19.02
CA LEU A 3 3.40 -20.30 -19.96
C LEU A 3 3.95 -19.04 -19.26
N GLY A 4 5.01 -18.48 -19.83
CA GLY A 4 5.53 -17.17 -19.40
C GLY A 4 4.63 -16.02 -19.84
N VAL A 5 5.07 -14.79 -19.55
CA VAL A 5 4.34 -13.56 -19.90
C VAL A 5 4.89 -12.87 -21.15
N ASN A 6 5.81 -13.53 -21.85
CA ASN A 6 6.38 -12.97 -23.07
C ASN A 6 5.47 -13.18 -24.29
N LYS A 7 5.74 -12.43 -25.35
CA LYS A 7 4.91 -12.40 -26.56
C LYS A 7 4.81 -13.78 -27.26
N ASP A 8 5.87 -14.57 -27.21
CA ASP A 8 5.91 -15.89 -27.88
C ASP A 8 5.11 -16.93 -27.09
N ASP A 9 5.12 -16.85 -25.76
CA ASP A 9 4.28 -17.71 -24.91
C ASP A 9 2.79 -17.41 -25.10
N ILE A 10 2.43 -16.12 -25.29
CA ILE A 10 1.04 -15.74 -25.63
C ILE A 10 0.63 -16.31 -26.98
N ARG A 11 1.53 -16.31 -27.98
CA ARG A 11 1.25 -16.90 -29.30
C ARG A 11 0.96 -18.39 -29.24
N LYS A 12 1.61 -19.14 -28.34
CA LYS A 12 1.36 -20.59 -28.13
C LYS A 12 -0.07 -20.91 -27.66
N LEU A 13 -0.82 -19.92 -27.18
CA LEU A 13 -2.23 -20.12 -26.83
C LEU A 13 -3.09 -20.49 -28.04
N ARG A 14 -2.72 -20.05 -29.24
CA ARG A 14 -3.44 -20.39 -30.49
C ARG A 14 -3.41 -21.88 -30.83
N ASP A 15 -2.39 -22.59 -30.32
CA ASP A 15 -2.16 -24.00 -30.59
C ASP A 15 -2.87 -24.91 -29.56
N LYS A 16 -3.64 -24.32 -28.63
CA LYS A 16 -4.39 -25.05 -27.60
C LYS A 16 -5.80 -25.38 -28.08
N SER A 17 -6.32 -26.51 -27.64
CA SER A 17 -7.72 -26.88 -27.94
C SER A 17 -8.71 -25.92 -27.27
N PRO A 18 -9.91 -25.72 -27.82
CA PRO A 18 -10.96 -24.91 -27.20
C PRO A 18 -11.28 -25.31 -25.78
N GLU A 19 -11.28 -26.61 -25.48
CA GLU A 19 -11.55 -27.17 -24.13
C GLU A 19 -10.44 -26.77 -23.16
N ALA A 20 -9.16 -26.87 -23.56
CA ALA A 20 -8.02 -26.45 -22.75
C ALA A 20 -8.03 -24.93 -22.49
N LEU A 21 -8.43 -24.12 -23.46
CA LEU A 21 -8.59 -22.68 -23.29
C LEU A 21 -9.73 -22.36 -22.33
N LYS A 22 -10.87 -23.07 -22.42
CA LYS A 22 -12.00 -22.89 -21.51
C LYS A 22 -11.61 -23.18 -20.07
N VAL A 23 -10.95 -24.32 -19.81
CA VAL A 23 -10.43 -24.64 -18.47
C VAL A 23 -9.48 -23.55 -17.96
N ALA A 24 -8.54 -23.10 -18.79
CA ALA A 24 -7.61 -22.03 -18.40
C ALA A 24 -8.33 -20.70 -18.08
N CYS A 25 -9.38 -20.36 -18.83
CA CYS A 25 -10.19 -19.17 -18.56
C CYS A 25 -10.96 -19.30 -17.22
N ASP A 26 -11.55 -20.45 -16.95
CA ASP A 26 -12.29 -20.69 -15.70
C ASP A 26 -11.35 -20.67 -14.49
N ASP A 27 -10.17 -21.27 -14.59
CA ASP A 27 -9.15 -21.22 -13.53
C ASP A 27 -8.63 -19.81 -13.32
N THR A 28 -8.41 -19.05 -14.40
CA THR A 28 -8.00 -17.66 -14.31
C THR A 28 -9.05 -16.81 -13.62
N ARG A 29 -10.34 -17.01 -13.94
CA ARG A 29 -11.44 -16.28 -13.27
C ARG A 29 -11.45 -16.54 -11.78
N LYS A 30 -11.37 -17.81 -11.37
CA LYS A 30 -11.31 -18.19 -9.95
C LYS A 30 -10.13 -17.57 -9.23
N ALA A 31 -8.97 -17.52 -9.90
CA ALA A 31 -7.76 -16.89 -9.35
C ALA A 31 -7.92 -15.38 -9.20
N ILE A 32 -8.53 -14.71 -10.17
CA ILE A 32 -8.87 -13.27 -10.12
C ILE A 32 -9.82 -13.00 -8.95
N ASP A 33 -10.88 -13.77 -8.79
CA ASP A 33 -11.85 -13.60 -7.71
C ASP A 33 -11.18 -13.76 -6.33
N LYS A 34 -10.31 -14.77 -6.16
CA LYS A 34 -9.53 -14.94 -4.93
C LYS A 34 -8.59 -13.75 -4.68
N ALA A 35 -7.87 -13.28 -5.70
CA ALA A 35 -6.95 -12.15 -5.59
C ALA A 35 -7.67 -10.84 -5.24
N VAL A 36 -8.84 -10.59 -5.85
CA VAL A 36 -9.68 -9.42 -5.53
C VAL A 36 -10.18 -9.49 -4.10
N ASN A 37 -10.67 -10.65 -3.65
CA ASN A 37 -11.12 -10.83 -2.28
C ASN A 37 -9.99 -10.61 -1.28
N PHE A 38 -8.80 -11.17 -1.54
CA PHE A 38 -7.61 -10.94 -0.71
C PHE A 38 -7.23 -9.46 -0.64
N LEU A 39 -7.16 -8.77 -1.77
CA LEU A 39 -6.85 -7.35 -1.81
C LEU A 39 -7.85 -6.53 -0.99
N LYS A 40 -9.13 -6.89 -1.05
CA LYS A 40 -10.20 -6.20 -0.32
C LYS A 40 -10.17 -6.50 1.17
N SER A 41 -10.10 -7.79 1.57
CA SER A 41 -10.22 -8.20 2.98
C SER A 41 -8.92 -8.06 3.77
N GLU A 42 -7.75 -8.37 3.15
CA GLU A 42 -6.48 -8.44 3.87
C GLU A 42 -5.62 -7.18 3.70
N ILE A 43 -5.73 -6.51 2.56
CA ILE A 43 -4.93 -5.32 2.25
C ILE A 43 -5.72 -4.02 2.47
N GLY A 44 -7.06 -4.05 2.28
CA GLY A 44 -7.90 -2.85 2.34
C GLY A 44 -7.97 -2.08 1.02
N VAL A 45 -7.77 -2.76 -0.11
CA VAL A 45 -7.91 -2.17 -1.45
C VAL A 45 -9.38 -2.11 -1.84
N TYR A 46 -9.98 -0.93 -1.76
CA TYR A 46 -11.37 -0.68 -2.16
C TYR A 46 -11.53 -0.37 -3.65
N ASP A 47 -10.45 0.00 -4.32
CA ASP A 47 -10.39 0.28 -5.74
C ASP A 47 -9.05 -0.16 -6.34
N PHE A 48 -9.08 -0.73 -7.54
CA PHE A 48 -7.89 -1.24 -8.21
C PHE A 48 -6.82 -0.16 -8.47
N SER A 49 -7.20 1.11 -8.59
CA SER A 49 -6.24 2.21 -8.72
C SER A 49 -5.31 2.40 -7.51
N PHE A 50 -5.63 1.79 -6.38
CA PHE A 50 -4.77 1.74 -5.19
C PHE A 50 -3.81 0.55 -5.17
N VAL A 51 -3.83 -0.33 -6.17
CA VAL A 51 -2.77 -1.32 -6.36
C VAL A 51 -1.55 -0.61 -6.96
N PRO A 52 -0.42 -0.47 -6.23
CA PRO A 52 0.70 0.37 -6.68
C PRO A 52 1.33 -0.10 -8.00
N TYR A 53 1.32 -1.41 -8.23
CA TYR A 53 1.89 -2.02 -9.43
C TYR A 53 0.99 -3.13 -9.97
N GLY A 54 0.64 -3.06 -11.26
CA GLY A 54 -0.17 -4.10 -11.92
C GLY A 54 0.45 -5.51 -11.86
N LEU A 55 1.78 -5.61 -11.76
CA LEU A 55 2.49 -6.88 -11.56
C LEU A 55 2.14 -7.56 -10.24
N GLN A 56 1.88 -6.81 -9.17
CA GLN A 56 1.43 -7.39 -7.90
C GLN A 56 0.14 -8.18 -8.08
N PHE A 57 -0.82 -7.60 -8.81
CA PHE A 57 -2.08 -8.29 -9.10
C PHE A 57 -1.87 -9.55 -9.96
N THR A 58 -1.00 -9.46 -10.97
CA THR A 58 -0.67 -10.61 -11.82
C THR A 58 -0.08 -11.76 -11.00
N PHE A 59 0.85 -11.45 -10.09
CA PHE A 59 1.46 -12.46 -9.23
C PHE A 59 0.50 -12.99 -8.16
N LEU A 60 -0.38 -12.16 -7.61
CA LEU A 60 -1.46 -12.62 -6.73
C LEU A 60 -2.37 -13.64 -7.45
N CYS A 61 -2.76 -13.35 -8.69
CA CYS A 61 -3.54 -14.30 -9.48
C CYS A 61 -2.80 -15.63 -9.69
N GLU A 62 -1.49 -15.59 -9.98
CA GLU A 62 -0.69 -16.82 -10.14
C GLU A 62 -0.57 -17.59 -8.82
N MET A 63 -0.34 -16.91 -7.68
CA MET A 63 -0.33 -17.55 -6.36
C MET A 63 -1.66 -18.24 -6.07
N PHE A 64 -2.78 -17.55 -6.20
CA PHE A 64 -4.11 -18.10 -5.91
C PHE A 64 -4.60 -19.11 -6.93
N ARG A 65 -4.01 -19.15 -8.13
CA ARG A 65 -4.22 -20.20 -9.10
C ARG A 65 -3.53 -21.51 -8.70
N LEU A 66 -2.35 -21.41 -8.06
CA LEU A 66 -1.51 -22.56 -7.71
C LEU A 66 -1.73 -23.06 -6.28
N LEU A 67 -2.20 -22.20 -5.39
CA LEU A 67 -2.52 -22.59 -4.02
C LEU A 67 -3.90 -23.25 -3.96
N ASP A 68 -3.92 -24.56 -3.83
CA ASP A 68 -5.18 -25.34 -3.70
C ASP A 68 -5.87 -25.00 -2.37
N ASN A 69 -5.11 -25.02 -1.27
CA ASN A 69 -5.57 -24.65 0.07
C ASN A 69 -4.72 -23.49 0.61
N VAL A 70 -5.36 -22.34 0.76
CA VAL A 70 -4.72 -21.13 1.34
C VAL A 70 -4.89 -21.18 2.85
N ASN A 71 -3.80 -21.37 3.58
CA ASN A 71 -3.78 -21.32 5.04
C ASN A 71 -3.40 -19.92 5.56
N LEU A 72 -3.55 -19.69 6.86
CA LEU A 72 -3.24 -18.41 7.49
C LEU A 72 -1.77 -17.98 7.30
N ASN A 73 -0.84 -18.93 7.31
CA ASN A 73 0.58 -18.64 7.09
C ASN A 73 0.86 -18.16 5.66
N ASN A 74 0.21 -18.77 4.66
CA ASN A 74 0.31 -18.30 3.28
C ASN A 74 -0.24 -16.88 3.15
N ILE A 75 -1.40 -16.59 3.75
CA ILE A 75 -2.00 -15.25 3.74
C ILE A 75 -1.04 -14.23 4.32
N GLU A 76 -0.43 -14.52 5.47
CA GLU A 76 0.49 -13.59 6.11
C GLU A 76 1.75 -13.32 5.25
N HIS A 77 2.36 -14.34 4.66
CA HIS A 77 3.51 -14.15 3.76
C HIS A 77 3.14 -13.39 2.48
N ILE A 78 1.96 -13.60 1.93
CA ILE A 78 1.47 -12.84 0.76
C ILE A 78 1.22 -11.37 1.15
N LYS A 79 0.67 -11.09 2.33
CA LYS A 79 0.50 -9.73 2.86
C LYS A 79 1.84 -9.02 3.01
N GLN A 80 2.81 -9.67 3.67
CA GLN A 80 4.16 -9.14 3.86
C GLN A 80 4.84 -8.84 2.51
N TRP A 81 4.72 -9.74 1.53
CA TRP A 81 5.24 -9.54 0.18
C TRP A 81 4.57 -8.37 -0.53
N PHE A 82 3.24 -8.24 -0.43
CA PHE A 82 2.53 -7.12 -1.04
C PHE A 82 3.02 -5.78 -0.49
N TRP A 83 3.09 -5.66 0.84
CA TRP A 83 3.57 -4.44 1.48
C TRP A 83 5.04 -4.19 1.19
N PHE A 84 5.89 -5.20 1.29
CA PHE A 84 7.31 -5.06 0.95
C PHE A 84 7.51 -4.51 -0.46
N THR A 85 6.88 -5.11 -1.46
CA THR A 85 7.03 -4.68 -2.87
C THR A 85 6.42 -3.30 -3.13
N SER A 86 5.40 -2.89 -2.36
CA SER A 86 4.78 -1.57 -2.45
C SER A 86 5.68 -0.48 -1.86
N VAL A 87 6.14 -0.65 -0.60
CA VAL A 87 6.90 0.38 0.12
C VAL A 87 8.32 0.56 -0.40
N THR A 88 8.92 -0.50 -0.93
CA THR A 88 10.27 -0.47 -1.54
C THR A 88 10.27 -0.06 -3.00
N ARG A 89 9.10 0.15 -3.61
CA ARG A 89 8.98 0.42 -5.05
C ARG A 89 9.59 -0.68 -5.92
N TYR A 90 9.55 -1.91 -5.44
CA TYR A 90 10.24 -3.06 -6.04
C TYR A 90 9.99 -3.20 -7.55
N TYR A 91 8.75 -2.96 -7.99
CA TYR A 91 8.36 -3.05 -9.40
C TYR A 91 8.49 -1.75 -10.19
N GLY A 92 8.99 -0.67 -9.59
CA GLY A 92 9.13 0.63 -10.26
C GLY A 92 10.13 0.64 -11.42
N THR A 93 11.14 -0.22 -11.37
CA THR A 93 12.21 -0.33 -12.37
C THR A 93 12.45 -1.76 -12.85
N SER A 94 11.44 -2.65 -12.71
CA SER A 94 11.58 -4.08 -13.03
C SER A 94 11.79 -4.30 -14.53
N ASN A 95 12.74 -5.17 -14.85
CA ASN A 95 12.97 -5.67 -16.22
C ASN A 95 12.41 -7.09 -16.40
N THR A 96 12.39 -7.58 -17.64
CA THR A 96 11.87 -8.91 -17.97
C THR A 96 12.56 -10.05 -17.20
N GLY A 97 13.86 -9.94 -16.97
CA GLY A 97 14.62 -10.94 -16.20
C GLY A 97 14.13 -11.02 -14.75
N GLN A 98 13.97 -9.87 -14.10
CA GLN A 98 13.42 -9.79 -12.74
C GLN A 98 12.01 -10.37 -12.66
N ILE A 99 11.12 -9.99 -13.58
CA ILE A 99 9.74 -10.51 -13.63
C ILE A 99 9.72 -12.03 -13.78
N THR A 100 10.61 -12.60 -14.61
CA THR A 100 10.72 -14.05 -14.81
C THR A 100 11.20 -14.75 -13.55
N GLN A 101 12.18 -14.17 -12.85
CA GLN A 101 12.69 -14.69 -11.58
C GLN A 101 11.61 -14.65 -10.50
N ASP A 102 10.90 -13.54 -10.38
CA ASP A 102 9.80 -13.37 -9.41
C ASP A 102 8.66 -14.36 -9.67
N LEU A 103 8.32 -14.59 -10.94
CA LEU A 103 7.34 -15.62 -11.30
C LEU A 103 7.79 -17.03 -10.87
N SER A 104 9.09 -17.33 -11.00
CA SER A 104 9.66 -18.59 -10.51
C SER A 104 9.58 -18.70 -8.98
N THR A 105 9.87 -17.62 -8.27
CA THR A 105 9.75 -17.51 -6.79
C THR A 105 8.30 -17.72 -6.35
N VAL A 106 7.36 -17.05 -6.99
CA VAL A 106 5.92 -17.21 -6.74
C VAL A 106 5.48 -18.67 -6.91
N ARG A 107 5.93 -19.33 -7.96
CA ARG A 107 5.62 -20.75 -8.23
C ARG A 107 6.27 -21.68 -7.20
N ALA A 108 7.51 -21.40 -6.78
CA ALA A 108 8.19 -22.16 -5.74
C ALA A 108 7.48 -22.02 -4.38
N PHE A 109 7.05 -20.81 -4.01
CA PHE A 109 6.25 -20.55 -2.82
C PHE A 109 4.92 -21.30 -2.87
N SER A 110 4.18 -21.16 -3.96
CA SER A 110 2.87 -21.78 -4.11
C SER A 110 2.91 -23.31 -4.13
N SER A 111 4.05 -23.91 -4.50
CA SER A 111 4.28 -25.37 -4.44
C SER A 111 4.90 -25.85 -3.12
N GLY A 112 5.08 -24.97 -2.13
CA GLY A 112 5.66 -25.29 -0.83
C GLY A 112 7.17 -25.59 -0.85
N LYS A 113 7.88 -25.25 -1.93
CA LYS A 113 9.35 -25.42 -2.03
C LYS A 113 10.12 -24.36 -1.24
N ILE A 114 9.53 -23.19 -1.06
CA ILE A 114 10.06 -22.13 -0.22
C ILE A 114 8.92 -21.62 0.68
N GLU A 115 9.28 -21.13 1.86
CA GLU A 115 8.32 -20.65 2.86
C GLU A 115 7.98 -19.16 2.67
N ARG A 116 8.91 -18.38 2.12
CA ARG A 116 8.80 -16.93 2.01
C ARG A 116 9.05 -16.44 0.60
N LEU A 117 8.32 -15.39 0.20
CA LEU A 117 8.44 -14.78 -1.12
C LEU A 117 9.63 -13.82 -1.25
N PHE A 118 10.20 -13.39 -0.14
CA PHE A 118 11.38 -12.54 -0.07
C PHE A 118 12.11 -12.75 1.26
N GLU A 119 13.36 -12.31 1.33
CA GLU A 119 14.15 -12.32 2.57
C GLU A 119 13.89 -11.03 3.35
N SER A 120 13.64 -11.18 4.67
CA SER A 120 13.54 -10.01 5.56
C SER A 120 14.89 -9.30 5.62
N LYS A 121 14.90 -8.02 5.31
CA LYS A 121 16.10 -7.20 5.27
C LYS A 121 15.80 -5.79 5.76
N ARG A 122 16.83 -4.99 5.88
CA ARG A 122 16.70 -3.56 6.11
C ARG A 122 16.19 -2.87 4.83
N ILE A 123 15.15 -2.06 4.96
CA ILE A 123 14.54 -1.32 3.85
C ILE A 123 14.53 0.18 4.16
N ASP A 124 14.77 0.99 3.14
CA ASP A 124 14.67 2.45 3.20
C ASP A 124 13.31 2.88 2.62
N ILE A 125 12.54 3.61 3.43
CA ILE A 125 11.23 4.13 3.04
C ILE A 125 11.22 5.65 2.82
N SER A 126 12.38 6.30 2.70
CA SER A 126 12.50 7.76 2.52
C SER A 126 11.61 8.26 1.39
N GLN A 127 11.62 7.61 0.23
CA GLN A 127 10.79 8.03 -0.90
C GLN A 127 9.29 7.86 -0.63
N LEU A 128 8.89 6.81 0.09
CA LEU A 128 7.49 6.64 0.48
C LEU A 128 7.01 7.80 1.35
N LEU A 129 7.83 8.27 2.29
CA LEU A 129 7.48 9.35 3.21
C LEU A 129 7.60 10.72 2.56
N PHE A 130 8.69 10.96 1.82
CA PHE A 130 9.12 12.31 1.44
C PHE A 130 8.87 12.67 -0.03
N ASP A 131 8.35 11.75 -0.85
CA ASP A 131 7.87 12.14 -2.18
C ASP A 131 6.68 13.10 -2.04
N LYS A 132 6.62 14.06 -2.97
CA LYS A 132 5.47 14.97 -3.09
C LYS A 132 4.21 14.17 -3.38
N PHE A 133 3.15 14.42 -2.60
CA PHE A 133 1.90 13.68 -2.73
C PHE A 133 1.23 13.88 -4.09
N ASN A 134 1.08 12.79 -4.80
CA ASN A 134 0.38 12.74 -6.08
C ASN A 134 -0.12 11.30 -6.32
N LEU A 135 -1.41 11.07 -6.29
CA LEU A 135 -2.03 9.74 -6.47
C LEU A 135 -1.73 9.06 -7.84
N ARG A 136 -1.04 9.74 -8.76
CA ARG A 136 -0.52 9.13 -10.00
C ARG A 136 0.80 8.39 -9.77
N ASN A 137 1.45 8.61 -8.63
CA ASN A 137 2.72 7.97 -8.27
C ASN A 137 2.48 6.77 -7.35
N ALA A 138 3.20 5.69 -7.57
CA ALA A 138 3.09 4.47 -6.76
C ALA A 138 3.38 4.71 -5.27
N THR A 139 4.32 5.60 -4.93
CA THR A 139 4.64 5.98 -3.53
C THR A 139 3.45 6.63 -2.84
N SER A 140 2.82 7.61 -3.48
CA SER A 140 1.64 8.29 -2.93
C SER A 140 0.42 7.38 -2.88
N THR A 141 0.26 6.51 -3.88
CA THR A 141 -0.79 5.47 -3.88
C THR A 141 -0.58 4.49 -2.73
N THR A 142 0.66 4.05 -2.49
CA THR A 142 1.00 3.18 -1.35
C THR A 142 0.72 3.87 -0.02
N PHE A 143 1.09 5.14 0.13
CA PHE A 143 0.84 5.90 1.35
C PHE A 143 -0.66 6.10 1.60
N ALA A 144 -1.43 6.45 0.57
CA ALA A 144 -2.88 6.55 0.65
C ALA A 144 -3.53 5.19 1.01
N LEU A 145 -2.98 4.08 0.49
CA LEU A 145 -3.44 2.73 0.84
C LEU A 145 -3.16 2.40 2.31
N LEU A 146 -2.01 2.82 2.88
CA LEU A 146 -1.74 2.69 4.31
C LEU A 146 -2.78 3.44 5.16
N LEU A 147 -3.12 4.67 4.77
CA LEU A 147 -4.18 5.44 5.43
C LEU A 147 -5.55 4.75 5.33
N ASN A 148 -5.91 4.30 4.13
CA ASN A 148 -7.20 3.63 3.90
C ASN A 148 -7.31 2.31 4.65
N LYS A 149 -6.20 1.59 4.84
CA LYS A 149 -6.14 0.32 5.58
C LYS A 149 -6.52 0.50 7.05
N GLU A 150 -6.08 1.59 7.67
CA GLU A 150 -6.45 1.90 9.07
C GLU A 150 -7.94 2.26 9.20
N ASN A 151 -8.62 2.52 8.07
CA ASN A 151 -10.07 2.72 7.92
C ASN A 151 -10.68 3.60 9.03
N PRO A 152 -10.22 4.84 9.18
CA PRO A 152 -10.77 5.73 10.19
C PRO A 152 -12.26 6.00 9.92
N SER A 153 -13.10 5.92 10.95
CA SER A 153 -14.52 6.24 10.81
C SER A 153 -14.79 7.74 10.75
N LYS A 154 -13.84 8.53 11.25
CA LYS A 154 -13.93 9.99 11.32
C LYS A 154 -12.66 10.66 10.83
N THR A 155 -12.78 11.90 10.37
CA THR A 155 -11.61 12.78 10.15
C THR A 155 -10.91 13.08 11.47
N ILE A 156 -9.69 13.65 11.41
CA ILE A 156 -9.01 14.14 12.61
C ILE A 156 -9.78 15.27 13.32
N PHE A 157 -10.83 15.81 12.73
CA PHE A 157 -11.71 16.84 13.28
C PHE A 157 -13.09 16.30 13.74
N GLY A 158 -13.25 14.97 13.77
CA GLY A 158 -14.43 14.30 14.30
C GLY A 158 -15.62 14.20 13.32
N GLU A 159 -15.46 14.61 12.06
CA GLU A 159 -16.50 14.47 11.04
C GLU A 159 -16.55 13.05 10.48
N GLU A 160 -17.75 12.51 10.26
CA GLU A 160 -17.93 11.15 9.72
C GLU A 160 -17.32 11.04 8.29
N LEU A 161 -16.61 9.93 8.04
CA LEU A 161 -15.96 9.65 6.77
C LEU A 161 -16.82 8.72 5.91
N ASP A 162 -16.92 9.08 4.63
CA ASP A 162 -17.52 8.25 3.60
C ASP A 162 -16.43 7.75 2.64
N PHE A 163 -16.08 6.48 2.75
CA PHE A 163 -15.11 5.79 1.90
C PHE A 163 -15.70 5.34 0.56
N SER A 164 -16.75 6.02 0.05
CA SER A 164 -17.27 5.68 -1.26
C SER A 164 -16.16 5.76 -2.33
N HIS A 165 -16.22 4.81 -3.26
CA HIS A 165 -15.25 4.61 -4.34
C HIS A 165 -14.83 5.91 -5.07
N ASN A 166 -15.77 6.82 -5.30
CA ASN A 166 -15.48 8.08 -6.01
C ASN A 166 -14.74 9.10 -5.15
N LYS A 167 -14.84 9.04 -3.83
CA LYS A 167 -14.20 10.00 -2.93
C LYS A 167 -12.74 9.66 -2.67
N ILE A 168 -12.42 8.39 -2.40
CA ILE A 168 -11.05 7.97 -2.10
C ILE A 168 -10.06 8.16 -3.25
N LYS A 169 -10.55 8.17 -4.51
CA LYS A 169 -9.74 8.47 -5.71
C LYS A 169 -9.38 9.94 -5.87
N ASN A 170 -10.05 10.82 -5.14
CA ASN A 170 -9.79 12.25 -5.24
C ASN A 170 -8.62 12.64 -4.32
N ALA A 171 -7.59 13.27 -4.87
CA ALA A 171 -6.48 13.78 -4.07
C ALA A 171 -6.91 14.73 -2.94
N LYS A 172 -8.05 15.43 -3.12
CA LYS A 172 -8.66 16.28 -2.08
C LYS A 172 -9.21 15.50 -0.88
N PHE A 173 -9.33 14.17 -0.98
CA PHE A 173 -9.68 13.31 0.15
C PHE A 173 -8.55 13.23 1.18
N TYR A 174 -7.34 13.60 0.78
CA TYR A 174 -6.14 13.54 1.59
C TYR A 174 -5.57 14.95 1.80
N SER A 175 -5.87 15.56 2.93
CA SER A 175 -5.37 16.90 3.29
C SER A 175 -4.03 16.83 4.02
N SER A 176 -3.26 17.92 3.96
CA SER A 176 -2.08 18.08 4.83
C SER A 176 -2.52 18.45 6.25
N ILE A 177 -1.87 17.85 7.25
CA ILE A 177 -1.99 18.26 8.65
C ILE A 177 -1.09 19.46 8.99
N PHE A 178 -0.15 19.80 8.11
CA PHE A 178 0.75 20.91 8.28
C PHE A 178 0.32 22.10 7.43
N GLU A 179 0.56 23.29 7.94
CA GLU A 179 0.28 24.53 7.22
C GLU A 179 1.13 24.63 5.94
N SER A 180 0.58 25.31 4.93
CA SER A 180 1.16 25.41 3.58
C SER A 180 2.53 26.12 3.52
N GLN A 181 2.87 26.89 4.56
CA GLN A 181 4.18 27.55 4.69
C GLN A 181 5.32 26.58 4.91
N TYR A 182 5.05 25.37 5.44
CA TYR A 182 6.05 24.34 5.63
C TYR A 182 6.23 23.53 4.36
N GLU A 183 7.46 23.32 3.91
CA GLU A 183 7.74 22.54 2.68
C GLU A 183 7.26 21.10 2.80
N TYR A 184 7.43 20.49 3.96
CA TYR A 184 6.95 19.13 4.22
C TYR A 184 5.42 18.98 4.14
N SER A 185 4.65 20.09 4.13
CA SER A 185 3.19 20.05 3.94
C SER A 185 2.76 19.43 2.62
N LYS A 186 3.65 19.36 1.63
CA LYS A 186 3.37 18.79 0.29
C LYS A 186 3.67 17.30 0.20
N LEU A 187 4.34 16.72 1.19
CA LEU A 187 4.85 15.35 1.18
C LEU A 187 3.77 14.32 1.51
N ASN A 188 4.04 13.06 1.19
CA ASN A 188 3.15 11.95 1.54
C ASN A 188 2.91 11.86 3.04
N ILE A 189 3.98 11.94 3.84
CA ILE A 189 3.91 11.84 5.30
C ILE A 189 3.00 12.89 5.94
N SER A 190 2.72 13.98 5.25
CA SER A 190 1.85 15.04 5.76
C SER A 190 0.36 14.75 5.57
N ARG A 191 0.00 13.71 4.83
CA ARG A 191 -1.40 13.44 4.46
C ARG A 191 -2.16 12.68 5.51
N VAL A 192 -3.38 13.12 5.76
CA VAL A 192 -4.43 12.42 6.53
C VAL A 192 -5.70 12.39 5.71
N ILE A 193 -6.62 11.52 6.06
CA ILE A 193 -7.94 11.49 5.43
C ILE A 193 -8.79 12.62 6.02
N ASN A 194 -9.01 13.63 5.21
CA ASN A 194 -9.86 14.78 5.53
C ASN A 194 -10.42 15.41 4.25
N PRO A 195 -11.61 15.00 3.79
CA PRO A 195 -12.21 15.49 2.54
C PRO A 195 -12.93 16.83 2.66
N TYR A 196 -13.16 17.33 3.88
CA TYR A 196 -14.14 18.37 4.11
C TYR A 196 -13.58 19.79 4.29
N SER A 197 -12.29 19.94 4.61
CA SER A 197 -11.74 21.24 4.93
C SER A 197 -10.32 21.43 4.42
N ASN A 198 -10.06 22.61 3.88
CA ASN A 198 -8.71 23.11 3.65
C ASN A 198 -8.22 23.99 4.84
N GLU A 199 -9.02 24.15 5.87
CA GLU A 199 -8.71 25.01 7.01
C GLU A 199 -8.60 24.22 8.29
N LEU A 200 -7.43 24.29 8.91
CA LEU A 200 -7.11 23.73 10.23
C LEU A 200 -7.80 24.47 11.39
N SER A 201 -8.91 25.17 11.14
CA SER A 201 -9.51 26.07 12.12
C SER A 201 -10.54 25.45 13.07
N ILE A 202 -10.63 24.12 13.15
CA ILE A 202 -11.64 23.46 14.00
C ILE A 202 -10.98 22.83 15.22
N PHE A 203 -10.44 23.66 16.09
CA PHE A 203 -9.73 23.25 17.32
C PHE A 203 -10.61 22.77 18.49
N GLU A 204 -11.91 22.72 18.33
CA GLU A 204 -12.83 22.58 19.48
C GLU A 204 -13.46 21.19 19.68
N LYS A 205 -13.14 20.17 18.87
CA LYS A 205 -13.84 18.87 18.92
C LYS A 205 -12.93 17.63 19.06
N ILE A 206 -11.88 17.71 19.85
CA ILE A 206 -10.75 16.78 19.77
C ILE A 206 -10.89 15.51 20.61
N ASP A 207 -11.79 15.44 21.57
CA ASP A 207 -11.80 14.40 22.62
C ASP A 207 -12.21 12.98 22.18
N SER A 208 -12.50 12.73 20.90
CA SER A 208 -12.98 11.43 20.43
C SER A 208 -12.24 10.84 19.22
N ILE A 209 -11.05 11.35 18.89
CA ILE A 209 -10.35 10.96 17.68
C ILE A 209 -9.39 9.81 17.95
N ASN A 210 -9.48 8.77 17.12
CA ASN A 210 -8.47 7.73 17.08
C ASN A 210 -7.29 8.17 16.19
N TRP A 211 -6.29 8.80 16.81
CA TRP A 211 -5.10 9.31 16.13
C TRP A 211 -4.35 8.22 15.35
N SER A 212 -4.27 7.02 15.92
CA SER A 212 -3.59 5.89 15.30
C SER A 212 -4.22 5.48 13.97
N SER A 213 -5.54 5.64 13.79
CA SER A 213 -6.23 5.36 12.54
C SER A 213 -5.90 6.36 11.41
N HIS A 214 -5.29 7.50 11.76
CA HIS A 214 -4.76 8.48 10.80
C HIS A 214 -3.24 8.41 10.64
N LEU A 215 -2.61 7.33 11.11
CA LEU A 215 -1.16 7.17 11.16
C LEU A 215 -0.48 8.29 11.95
N LEU A 216 -1.04 8.66 13.09
CA LEU A 216 -0.53 9.63 14.03
C LEU A 216 -0.28 8.97 15.39
N PRO A 217 0.80 9.29 16.10
CA PRO A 217 0.97 8.87 17.50
C PRO A 217 -0.14 9.42 18.39
N ASP A 218 -0.46 8.73 19.48
CA ASP A 218 -1.56 9.12 20.37
C ASP A 218 -1.35 10.47 21.07
N ASP A 219 -0.09 10.91 21.24
CA ASP A 219 0.27 12.22 21.79
C ASP A 219 0.32 13.37 20.75
N SER A 220 -0.13 13.11 19.52
CA SER A 220 -0.03 14.07 18.42
C SER A 220 -0.84 15.35 18.67
N HIS A 221 -1.92 15.30 19.46
CA HIS A 221 -2.78 16.45 19.70
C HIS A 221 -2.03 17.64 20.31
N GLU A 222 -1.12 17.38 21.25
CA GLU A 222 -0.34 18.44 21.93
C GLU A 222 0.54 19.22 20.94
N ASN A 223 1.09 18.51 19.95
CA ASN A 223 1.98 19.08 18.94
C ASN A 223 1.23 19.66 17.73
N LEU A 224 0.08 19.07 17.39
CA LEU A 224 -0.72 19.50 16.24
C LEU A 224 -1.33 20.91 16.48
N PHE A 225 -1.66 21.20 17.73
CA PHE A 225 -2.36 22.44 18.10
C PHE A 225 -1.46 23.49 18.76
N SER A 226 -0.18 23.22 18.85
CA SER A 226 0.79 24.22 19.26
C SER A 226 1.12 25.12 18.08
N SER A 227 1.10 26.43 18.29
CA SER A 227 1.42 27.44 17.27
C SER A 227 2.94 27.59 17.01
N SER A 228 3.79 26.81 17.68
CA SER A 228 5.25 26.90 17.49
C SER A 228 5.72 26.01 16.33
N GLY A 229 6.66 26.50 15.52
CA GLY A 229 7.30 25.74 14.46
C GLY A 229 8.00 24.47 14.96
N GLU A 230 8.60 24.53 16.17
CA GLU A 230 9.24 23.39 16.83
C GLU A 230 8.26 22.23 17.08
N SER A 231 7.01 22.53 17.44
CA SER A 231 5.98 21.50 17.62
C SER A 231 5.59 20.81 16.32
N SER A 232 5.58 21.56 15.21
CA SER A 232 5.31 20.97 13.89
C SER A 232 6.45 20.04 13.44
N GLU A 233 7.70 20.41 13.69
CA GLU A 233 8.86 19.56 13.38
C GLU A 233 8.91 18.33 14.26
N LEU A 234 8.58 18.46 15.54
CA LEU A 234 8.48 17.33 16.45
C LEU A 234 7.38 16.36 16.02
N LEU A 235 6.20 16.86 15.67
CA LEU A 235 5.10 16.04 15.14
C LEU A 235 5.52 15.32 13.86
N PHE A 236 6.19 16.02 12.95
CA PHE A 236 6.70 15.45 11.71
C PHE A 236 7.65 14.27 11.98
N SER A 237 8.64 14.47 12.88
CA SER A 237 9.59 13.42 13.26
C SER A 237 8.89 12.20 13.89
N LYS A 238 8.08 12.44 14.91
CA LYS A 238 7.31 11.38 15.58
C LYS A 238 6.42 10.59 14.62
N ARG A 239 5.81 11.27 13.67
CA ARG A 239 4.98 10.62 12.65
C ARG A 239 5.80 9.75 11.71
N CYS A 240 6.98 10.19 11.28
CA CYS A 240 7.88 9.37 10.48
C CYS A 240 8.25 8.08 11.21
N GLU A 241 8.61 8.15 12.49
CA GLU A 241 8.92 7.00 13.33
C GLU A 241 7.71 6.07 13.49
N TYR A 242 6.54 6.63 13.73
CA TYR A 242 5.31 5.87 13.87
C TYR A 242 4.95 5.11 12.58
N VAL A 243 4.99 5.76 11.44
CA VAL A 243 4.74 5.12 10.13
C VAL A 243 5.79 4.05 9.85
N ALA A 244 7.07 4.32 10.15
CA ALA A 244 8.13 3.32 10.00
C ALA A 244 7.88 2.08 10.86
N SER A 245 7.43 2.24 12.11
CA SER A 245 7.08 1.12 12.99
C SER A 245 5.91 0.28 12.42
N LYS A 246 4.88 0.94 11.89
CA LYS A 246 3.74 0.26 11.23
C LYS A 246 4.20 -0.54 10.00
N ILE A 247 5.07 0.04 9.17
CA ILE A 247 5.62 -0.64 7.99
C ILE A 247 6.50 -1.82 8.39
N SER A 248 7.29 -1.70 9.46
CA SER A 248 8.08 -2.81 10.00
C SER A 248 7.20 -4.01 10.36
N VAL A 249 6.07 -3.78 11.00
CA VAL A 249 5.09 -4.84 11.31
C VAL A 249 4.50 -5.44 10.03
N LEU A 250 4.10 -4.61 9.06
CA LEU A 250 3.47 -5.07 7.80
C LEU A 250 4.42 -5.87 6.90
N THR A 251 5.71 -5.59 6.95
CA THR A 251 6.72 -6.21 6.05
C THR A 251 7.58 -7.24 6.75
N SER A 252 7.60 -7.26 8.08
CA SER A 252 8.58 -8.01 8.90
C SER A 252 10.03 -7.64 8.57
N CYS A 253 10.29 -6.38 8.18
CA CYS A 253 11.61 -5.85 7.87
C CYS A 253 12.07 -4.83 8.92
N GLU A 254 13.37 -4.64 9.04
CA GLU A 254 13.94 -3.46 9.68
C GLU A 254 13.74 -2.25 8.77
N VAL A 255 13.10 -1.19 9.26
CA VAL A 255 12.74 -0.01 8.46
C VAL A 255 13.60 1.17 8.85
N THR A 256 14.12 1.87 7.85
CA THR A 256 14.87 3.11 8.01
C THR A 256 14.37 4.18 7.07
N PHE A 257 14.65 5.44 7.41
CA PHE A 257 14.39 6.60 6.57
C PHE A 257 15.44 7.68 6.87
N ASN A 258 15.68 8.56 5.91
CA ASN A 258 16.58 9.68 6.07
C ASN A 258 15.82 11.01 5.87
N PRO A 259 15.57 11.80 6.91
CA PRO A 259 14.87 13.07 6.82
C PRO A 259 15.56 14.12 5.94
N GLY A 260 16.87 14.01 5.67
CA GLY A 260 17.62 14.94 4.83
C GLY A 260 17.37 14.82 3.31
N THR A 261 16.45 13.95 2.87
CA THR A 261 16.17 13.72 1.44
C THR A 261 15.02 14.56 0.88
N TYR A 262 14.35 15.39 1.69
CA TYR A 262 13.39 16.35 1.20
C TYR A 262 14.03 17.75 1.11
N GLY A 263 14.46 18.10 -0.09
CA GLY A 263 15.05 19.38 -0.43
C GLY A 263 14.92 19.61 -1.93
#